data_57466a6196208cf1db5426035c9e3f49
#
_entry.id   57466a6196208cf1db5426035c9e3f49
#
_cell.length_a   1.000
_cell.length_b   1.000
_cell.length_c   1.000
_cell.angle_alpha   90.00
_cell.angle_beta   90.00
_cell.angle_gamma   90.00
#
_symmetry.space_group_name_H-M   'P 1'
#
loop_
_entity.id
_entity.type
_entity.pdbx_description
1 polymer ?
#
loop_
_entity_poly.entity_id
_entity_poly.type
_entity_poly.pdbx_seq_one_letter_code
_entity_poly.pdbx_strand_id
1 'polypeptide(L)'
;VSNYLHNLGQLFIIGFRGAEPPDAFLDFLGEEKIGGVLLLEEACASHEAARQNIERINRAYRDSARPFIAIDQEGGRVCRLKGAPAEYRAATEYKKELGLDRFAEDYNRSALYMEKLGINLNFAPVADLYLEKESSVLADRCFGEEPEGAIPFIRKSIEISRSCGILSCLKHFPGLGAAPFDPHEKTAIAPVDEVVWRQREQLTFEAGIGHGADMIMTTHMRVNAFGGDIVTANRALISGWLRHMLAFDGPVVTDCLLMEGAAPLGHVGERAVEAFRAGHDILLFGNDHEKAIGAYDYFVSAVKEGEIEEAQIESSMERVSGLKFKLDSSVVR
;
A
#
# COMPACT_ATOMS: atom_id res chain seq x y z
N VAL A 1 -16.40 -26.50 -9.11
CA VAL A 1 -16.28 -25.03 -9.20
C VAL A 1 -15.41 -24.61 -8.03
N SER A 2 -14.23 -24.11 -8.31
CA SER A 2 -13.22 -23.76 -7.33
C SER A 2 -13.76 -22.71 -6.34
N ASN A 3 -13.43 -22.86 -5.06
CA ASN A 3 -13.98 -22.05 -3.95
C ASN A 3 -13.48 -20.59 -3.96
N TYR A 4 -12.51 -20.24 -4.84
CA TYR A 4 -11.93 -18.90 -4.89
C TYR A 4 -12.86 -17.83 -5.48
N LEU A 5 -13.79 -18.20 -6.38
CA LEU A 5 -14.71 -17.24 -7.01
C LEU A 5 -15.58 -16.48 -6.01
N HIS A 6 -15.87 -17.08 -4.86
CA HIS A 6 -16.65 -16.46 -3.80
C HIS A 6 -15.83 -15.51 -2.90
N ASN A 7 -14.54 -15.38 -3.14
CA ASN A 7 -13.62 -14.62 -2.30
C ASN A 7 -12.74 -13.64 -3.10
N LEU A 8 -13.03 -13.38 -4.38
CA LEU A 8 -12.24 -12.47 -5.21
C LEU A 8 -12.15 -11.06 -4.61
N GLY A 9 -13.16 -10.65 -3.85
CA GLY A 9 -13.13 -9.39 -3.11
C GLY A 9 -11.93 -9.26 -2.16
N GLN A 10 -11.39 -10.38 -1.66
CA GLN A 10 -10.21 -10.34 -0.77
C GLN A 10 -8.96 -9.75 -1.43
N LEU A 11 -8.92 -9.70 -2.76
CA LEU A 11 -7.83 -9.13 -3.56
C LEU A 11 -7.97 -7.60 -3.76
N PHE A 12 -8.96 -6.97 -3.11
CA PHE A 12 -9.23 -5.54 -3.24
C PHE A 12 -9.14 -4.80 -1.91
N ILE A 13 -8.53 -3.61 -1.94
CA ILE A 13 -8.65 -2.59 -0.88
C ILE A 13 -9.27 -1.37 -1.54
N ILE A 14 -10.40 -0.90 -0.98
CA ILE A 14 -11.19 0.16 -1.59
C ILE A 14 -11.42 1.27 -0.57
N GLY A 15 -11.10 2.52 -0.93
CA GLY A 15 -11.49 3.70 -0.17
C GLY A 15 -12.85 4.23 -0.63
N PHE A 16 -13.38 5.19 0.10
CA PHE A 16 -14.64 5.84 -0.22
C PHE A 16 -14.49 7.36 -0.22
N ARG A 17 -15.41 8.04 -0.93
CA ARG A 17 -15.48 9.50 -0.95
C ARG A 17 -16.36 9.98 0.20
N GLY A 18 -15.91 11.06 0.86
CA GLY A 18 -16.67 11.74 1.90
C GLY A 18 -16.25 11.34 3.32
N ALA A 19 -16.91 11.99 4.28
CA ALA A 19 -16.60 11.82 5.70
C ALA A 19 -17.08 10.50 6.29
N GLU A 20 -18.09 9.87 5.68
CA GLU A 20 -18.68 8.61 6.13
C GLU A 20 -18.88 7.64 4.97
N PRO A 21 -18.69 6.32 5.17
CA PRO A 21 -18.96 5.32 4.14
C PRO A 21 -20.47 5.26 3.88
N PRO A 22 -20.92 5.34 2.59
CA PRO A 22 -22.32 5.15 2.22
C PRO A 22 -22.82 3.75 2.60
N ASP A 23 -24.11 3.61 2.96
CA ASP A 23 -24.67 2.31 3.34
C ASP A 23 -24.58 1.29 2.20
N ALA A 24 -24.87 1.69 0.95
CA ALA A 24 -24.71 0.81 -0.22
C ALA A 24 -23.26 0.32 -0.41
N PHE A 25 -22.26 1.14 -0.06
CA PHE A 25 -20.87 0.73 -0.07
C PHE A 25 -20.57 -0.28 1.04
N LEU A 26 -21.12 -0.07 2.24
CA LEU A 26 -20.99 -1.02 3.35
C LEU A 26 -21.62 -2.39 3.02
N ASP A 27 -22.79 -2.39 2.39
CA ASP A 27 -23.44 -3.62 1.90
C ASP A 27 -22.55 -4.34 0.89
N PHE A 28 -22.03 -3.64 -0.11
CA PHE A 28 -21.08 -4.19 -1.09
C PHE A 28 -19.82 -4.79 -0.43
N LEU A 29 -19.24 -4.11 0.56
CA LEU A 29 -18.07 -4.61 1.28
C LEU A 29 -18.33 -5.99 1.92
N GLY A 30 -19.50 -6.16 2.55
CA GLY A 30 -19.89 -7.39 3.21
C GLY A 30 -20.29 -8.51 2.25
N GLU A 31 -21.09 -8.20 1.23
CA GLU A 31 -21.57 -9.15 0.22
C GLU A 31 -20.44 -9.74 -0.61
N GLU A 32 -19.55 -8.89 -1.13
CA GLU A 32 -18.41 -9.28 -1.96
C GLU A 32 -17.16 -9.64 -1.14
N LYS A 33 -17.23 -9.52 0.19
CA LYS A 33 -16.11 -9.82 1.12
C LYS A 33 -14.84 -9.08 0.76
N ILE A 34 -14.93 -7.78 0.47
CA ILE A 34 -13.80 -6.97 0.06
C ILE A 34 -12.66 -7.06 1.08
N GLY A 35 -11.42 -7.22 0.61
CA GLY A 35 -10.24 -7.50 1.43
C GLY A 35 -9.92 -6.44 2.47
N GLY A 36 -10.21 -5.17 2.18
CA GLY A 36 -9.97 -4.08 3.12
C GLY A 36 -10.53 -2.73 2.66
N VAL A 37 -10.45 -1.76 3.57
CA VAL A 37 -10.88 -0.39 3.33
C VAL A 37 -9.73 0.58 3.61
N LEU A 38 -9.50 1.52 2.68
CA LEU A 38 -8.55 2.62 2.86
C LEU A 38 -9.28 3.84 3.44
N LEU A 39 -8.83 4.30 4.60
CA LEU A 39 -9.30 5.54 5.22
C LEU A 39 -8.52 6.74 4.67
N LEU A 40 -9.22 7.68 4.07
CA LEU A 40 -8.68 8.93 3.54
C LEU A 40 -8.92 10.11 4.50
N GLU A 41 -8.41 11.28 4.15
CA GLU A 41 -8.42 12.47 5.02
C GLU A 41 -9.83 12.86 5.49
N GLU A 42 -10.83 12.83 4.61
CA GLU A 42 -12.21 13.17 4.95
C GLU A 42 -12.80 12.21 5.99
N ALA A 43 -12.53 10.91 5.85
CA ALA A 43 -12.97 9.89 6.79
C ALA A 43 -12.28 9.98 8.16
N CYS A 44 -11.13 10.67 8.22
CA CYS A 44 -10.31 10.89 9.40
C CYS A 44 -10.36 12.35 9.89
N ALA A 45 -11.39 13.13 9.53
CA ALA A 45 -11.53 14.55 9.89
C ALA A 45 -11.42 14.82 11.40
N SER A 46 -11.73 13.82 12.22
CA SER A 46 -11.42 13.77 13.65
C SER A 46 -11.15 12.32 14.07
N HIS A 47 -10.49 12.13 15.21
CA HIS A 47 -10.26 10.80 15.78
C HIS A 47 -11.58 10.07 16.07
N GLU A 48 -12.61 10.80 16.48
CA GLU A 48 -13.94 10.24 16.73
C GLU A 48 -14.62 9.82 15.42
N ALA A 49 -14.52 10.62 14.35
CA ALA A 49 -15.03 10.25 13.03
C ALA A 49 -14.35 8.99 12.50
N ALA A 50 -13.02 8.90 12.60
CA ALA A 50 -12.27 7.71 12.22
C ALA A 50 -12.75 6.47 12.99
N ARG A 51 -12.94 6.57 14.31
CA ARG A 51 -13.44 5.48 15.17
C ARG A 51 -14.82 5.01 14.72
N GLN A 52 -15.76 5.94 14.51
CA GLN A 52 -17.12 5.64 14.09
C GLN A 52 -17.16 4.98 12.71
N ASN A 53 -16.35 5.46 11.76
CA ASN A 53 -16.23 4.86 10.44
C ASN A 53 -15.69 3.43 10.51
N ILE A 54 -14.63 3.20 11.31
CA ILE A 54 -14.07 1.86 11.52
C ILE A 54 -15.11 0.92 12.14
N GLU A 55 -15.90 1.38 13.10
CA GLU A 55 -16.95 0.59 13.70
C GLU A 55 -18.05 0.21 12.69
N ARG A 56 -18.45 1.17 11.81
CA ARG A 56 -19.43 0.90 10.74
C ARG A 56 -18.89 -0.12 9.74
N ILE A 57 -17.63 0.05 9.31
CA ILE A 57 -16.97 -0.88 8.40
C ILE A 57 -16.90 -2.27 9.04
N ASN A 58 -16.41 -2.40 10.25
CA ASN A 58 -16.32 -3.71 10.93
C ASN A 58 -17.69 -4.41 11.08
N ARG A 59 -18.79 -3.65 11.21
CA ARG A 59 -20.13 -4.23 11.23
C ARG A 59 -20.53 -4.85 9.90
N ALA A 60 -20.05 -4.35 8.78
CA ALA A 60 -20.32 -4.94 7.46
C ALA A 60 -19.66 -6.33 7.29
N TYR A 61 -18.60 -6.62 8.06
CA TYR A 61 -17.86 -7.89 7.98
C TYR A 61 -18.20 -8.91 9.07
N ARG A 62 -19.36 -8.81 9.76
CA ARG A 62 -19.68 -9.65 10.92
C ARG A 62 -19.55 -11.16 10.70
N ASP A 63 -19.82 -11.61 9.48
CA ASP A 63 -19.84 -13.02 9.10
C ASP A 63 -18.70 -13.39 8.12
N SER A 64 -17.69 -12.53 8.00
CA SER A 64 -16.59 -12.71 7.07
C SER A 64 -15.22 -12.46 7.74
N ALA A 65 -14.12 -12.77 7.01
CA ALA A 65 -12.77 -12.52 7.49
C ALA A 65 -12.55 -11.03 7.80
N ARG A 66 -11.80 -10.75 8.88
CA ARG A 66 -11.46 -9.38 9.30
C ARG A 66 -10.85 -8.59 8.13
N PRO A 67 -11.35 -7.38 7.83
CA PRO A 67 -10.81 -6.57 6.75
C PRO A 67 -9.46 -5.93 7.14
N PHE A 68 -8.66 -5.59 6.14
CA PHE A 68 -7.63 -4.59 6.33
C PHE A 68 -8.30 -3.23 6.53
N ILE A 69 -7.99 -2.55 7.63
CA ILE A 69 -8.32 -1.14 7.84
C ILE A 69 -7.02 -0.38 7.60
N ALA A 70 -6.88 0.13 6.40
CA ALA A 70 -5.65 0.74 5.90
C ALA A 70 -5.67 2.27 6.03
N ILE A 71 -4.49 2.85 6.19
CA ILE A 71 -4.29 4.30 6.27
C ILE A 71 -2.92 4.69 5.69
N ASP A 72 -2.78 5.94 5.22
CA ASP A 72 -1.50 6.59 4.97
C ASP A 72 -1.13 7.47 6.17
N GLN A 73 -0.40 6.92 7.10
CA GLN A 73 0.12 7.64 8.26
C GLN A 73 1.64 7.63 8.19
N GLU A 74 2.20 8.51 7.33
CA GLU A 74 3.64 8.61 7.05
C GLU A 74 4.35 9.62 7.96
N GLY A 75 3.58 10.49 8.61
CA GLY A 75 4.07 11.68 9.29
C GLY A 75 4.10 12.92 8.38
N GLY A 76 4.31 14.09 8.99
CA GLY A 76 4.32 15.36 8.26
C GLY A 76 3.03 15.62 7.49
N ARG A 77 3.15 15.98 6.22
CA ARG A 77 1.97 16.30 5.38
C ARG A 77 1.10 15.09 5.02
N VAL A 78 1.68 13.88 4.96
CA VAL A 78 0.92 12.65 4.71
C VAL A 78 0.59 11.99 6.05
N CYS A 79 -0.39 12.56 6.70
CA CYS A 79 -0.86 12.16 8.01
C CYS A 79 -2.37 12.34 8.03
N ARG A 80 -3.15 11.25 8.01
CA ARG A 80 -4.61 11.32 7.94
C ARG A 80 -5.23 11.60 9.31
N LEU A 81 -4.67 10.98 10.35
CA LEU A 81 -5.05 11.26 11.74
C LEU A 81 -4.24 12.46 12.25
N LYS A 82 -4.82 13.66 12.16
CA LYS A 82 -4.22 14.91 12.63
C LYS A 82 -4.32 15.04 14.15
N GLY A 83 -3.32 15.72 14.74
CA GLY A 83 -3.27 15.97 16.17
C GLY A 83 -2.76 14.78 17.00
N ALA A 84 -2.40 15.09 18.25
CA ALA A 84 -1.92 14.08 19.19
C ALA A 84 -3.07 13.10 19.58
N PRO A 85 -2.77 11.81 19.80
CA PRO A 85 -1.43 11.21 19.85
C PRO A 85 -0.95 10.64 18.50
N ALA A 86 -1.75 10.71 17.45
CA ALA A 86 -1.48 10.02 16.17
C ALA A 86 -0.48 10.78 15.28
N GLU A 87 -0.54 12.11 15.29
CA GLU A 87 0.32 12.92 14.41
C GLU A 87 1.78 12.91 14.86
N TYR A 88 2.69 12.84 13.89
CA TYR A 88 4.13 12.97 14.09
C TYR A 88 4.79 13.73 12.95
N ARG A 89 6.04 14.11 13.13
CA ARG A 89 6.78 14.99 12.22
C ARG A 89 7.10 14.35 10.90
N ALA A 90 7.53 15.17 9.94
CA ALA A 90 7.99 14.71 8.64
C ALA A 90 9.30 13.91 8.73
N ALA A 91 9.48 12.94 7.84
CA ALA A 91 10.68 12.10 7.78
C ALA A 91 11.98 12.92 7.71
N THR A 92 11.97 14.01 6.94
CA THR A 92 13.13 14.92 6.81
C THR A 92 13.50 15.63 8.11
N GLU A 93 12.56 15.94 8.99
CA GLU A 93 12.83 16.58 10.28
C GLU A 93 13.59 15.60 11.22
N TYR A 94 13.15 14.33 11.26
CA TYR A 94 13.87 13.31 12.03
C TYR A 94 15.26 13.07 11.48
N LYS A 95 15.39 12.98 10.16
CA LYS A 95 16.70 12.75 9.53
C LYS A 95 17.69 13.88 9.78
N LYS A 96 17.25 15.13 9.75
CA LYS A 96 18.12 16.31 9.83
C LYS A 96 18.37 16.77 11.27
N GLU A 97 17.38 16.69 12.16
CA GLU A 97 17.38 17.43 13.42
C GLU A 97 17.08 16.57 14.64
N LEU A 98 16.07 15.67 14.57
CA LEU A 98 15.51 15.02 15.75
C LEU A 98 16.11 13.65 16.06
N GLY A 99 16.61 12.95 15.05
CA GLY A 99 17.25 11.64 15.18
C GLY A 99 16.30 10.45 15.29
N LEU A 100 16.91 9.26 15.26
CA LEU A 100 16.20 7.97 15.21
C LEU A 100 15.43 7.66 16.50
N ASP A 101 15.98 8.01 17.67
CA ASP A 101 15.32 7.74 18.96
C ASP A 101 14.02 8.53 19.09
N ARG A 102 14.05 9.80 18.72
CA ARG A 102 12.85 10.63 18.72
C ARG A 102 11.82 10.15 17.71
N PHE A 103 12.25 9.73 16.55
CA PHE A 103 11.36 9.08 15.57
C PHE A 103 10.70 7.84 16.18
N ALA A 104 11.47 6.97 16.82
CA ALA A 104 10.97 5.76 17.44
C ALA A 104 9.88 6.05 18.50
N GLU A 105 10.10 7.05 19.37
CA GLU A 105 9.13 7.48 20.38
C GLU A 105 7.81 7.96 19.73
N ASP A 106 7.91 8.88 18.78
CA ASP A 106 6.76 9.50 18.14
C ASP A 106 5.98 8.50 17.28
N TYR A 107 6.68 7.66 16.50
CA TYR A 107 6.05 6.64 15.67
C TYR A 107 5.40 5.53 16.50
N ASN A 108 6.04 5.08 17.59
CA ASN A 108 5.45 4.11 18.51
C ASN A 108 4.15 4.62 19.15
N ARG A 109 4.13 5.88 19.58
CA ARG A 109 2.92 6.53 20.11
C ARG A 109 1.80 6.55 19.06
N SER A 110 2.12 6.89 17.80
CA SER A 110 1.17 6.89 16.68
C SER A 110 0.67 5.48 16.37
N ALA A 111 1.55 4.48 16.30
CA ALA A 111 1.20 3.10 15.99
C ALA A 111 0.29 2.46 17.04
N LEU A 112 0.59 2.65 18.33
CA LEU A 112 -0.28 2.21 19.43
C LEU A 112 -1.66 2.86 19.36
N TYR A 113 -1.73 4.12 18.93
CA TYR A 113 -3.01 4.79 18.81
C TYR A 113 -3.81 4.31 17.58
N MET A 114 -3.15 4.05 16.46
CA MET A 114 -3.78 3.43 15.29
C MET A 114 -4.38 2.06 15.63
N GLU A 115 -3.64 1.22 16.33
CA GLU A 115 -4.12 -0.09 16.80
C GLU A 115 -5.35 0.06 17.70
N LYS A 116 -5.30 0.97 18.66
CA LYS A 116 -6.44 1.27 19.56
C LYS A 116 -7.70 1.71 18.80
N LEU A 117 -7.58 2.38 17.68
CA LEU A 117 -8.71 2.75 16.81
C LEU A 117 -9.21 1.57 15.97
N GLY A 118 -8.45 0.49 15.87
CA GLY A 118 -8.77 -0.67 15.03
C GLY A 118 -8.15 -0.63 13.64
N ILE A 119 -7.26 0.34 13.35
CA ILE A 119 -6.43 0.37 12.14
C ILE A 119 -5.39 -0.75 12.27
N ASN A 120 -5.20 -1.54 11.22
CA ASN A 120 -4.34 -2.72 11.24
C ASN A 120 -3.33 -2.79 10.09
N LEU A 121 -3.38 -1.84 9.15
CA LEU A 121 -2.44 -1.70 8.04
C LEU A 121 -2.07 -0.23 7.86
N ASN A 122 -0.78 0.08 7.91
CA ASN A 122 -0.28 1.41 7.54
C ASN A 122 0.52 1.31 6.24
N PHE A 123 0.14 2.09 5.23
CA PHE A 123 0.93 2.25 4.01
C PHE A 123 2.16 3.12 4.27
N ALA A 124 3.04 2.60 5.12
CA ALA A 124 4.34 3.11 5.54
C ALA A 124 5.24 1.94 5.97
N PRO A 125 6.58 2.10 5.95
CA PRO A 125 7.33 3.33 5.67
C PRO A 125 7.52 3.62 4.18
N VAL A 126 7.79 4.90 3.87
CA VAL A 126 8.33 5.31 2.57
C VAL A 126 9.79 4.89 2.50
N ALA A 127 10.09 3.99 1.54
CA ALA A 127 11.44 3.49 1.28
C ALA A 127 12.14 4.22 0.12
N ASP A 128 11.44 5.18 -0.50
CA ASP A 128 11.99 6.03 -1.54
C ASP A 128 13.11 6.93 -1.00
N LEU A 129 14.04 7.28 -1.89
CA LEU A 129 15.09 8.27 -1.64
C LEU A 129 14.73 9.59 -2.31
N TYR A 130 15.05 10.73 -1.71
CA TYR A 130 14.77 12.05 -2.27
C TYR A 130 15.86 12.45 -3.27
N LEU A 131 15.74 12.01 -4.51
CA LEU A 131 16.75 12.16 -5.55
C LEU A 131 16.46 13.34 -6.48
N GLU A 132 15.19 13.52 -6.87
CA GLU A 132 14.76 14.61 -7.73
C GLU A 132 14.33 15.82 -6.89
N LYS A 133 15.19 16.84 -6.84
CA LYS A 133 15.02 18.00 -5.96
C LYS A 133 13.88 18.94 -6.37
N GLU A 134 13.54 18.93 -7.64
CA GLU A 134 12.44 19.74 -8.16
C GLU A 134 11.07 19.09 -7.96
N SER A 135 11.06 17.78 -7.66
CA SER A 135 9.82 17.05 -7.36
C SER A 135 9.34 17.33 -5.93
N SER A 136 8.14 17.91 -5.82
CA SER A 136 7.50 18.15 -4.52
C SER A 136 6.90 16.88 -3.88
N VAL A 137 6.75 15.80 -4.64
CA VAL A 137 6.01 14.58 -4.22
C VAL A 137 6.62 13.93 -2.99
N LEU A 138 7.95 13.85 -2.94
CA LEU A 138 8.68 13.16 -1.89
C LEU A 138 9.42 14.10 -0.92
N ALA A 139 9.37 15.42 -1.14
CA ALA A 139 10.23 16.42 -0.51
C ALA A 139 10.42 16.29 1.01
N ASP A 140 9.37 15.94 1.74
CA ASP A 140 9.38 15.77 3.20
C ASP A 140 9.05 14.35 3.67
N ARG A 141 8.77 13.43 2.72
CA ARG A 141 8.33 12.06 3.00
C ARG A 141 9.48 11.06 3.12
N CYS A 142 10.67 11.37 2.57
CA CYS A 142 11.82 10.47 2.56
C CYS A 142 12.76 10.72 3.73
N PHE A 143 13.37 9.66 4.24
CA PHE A 143 14.39 9.72 5.30
C PHE A 143 15.79 10.08 4.76
N GLY A 144 15.90 10.59 3.56
CA GLY A 144 17.14 11.08 2.98
C GLY A 144 17.32 10.77 1.51
N GLU A 145 18.52 11.02 1.03
CA GLU A 145 18.93 10.89 -0.37
C GLU A 145 19.77 9.61 -0.59
N GLU A 146 20.35 9.08 0.49
CA GLU A 146 21.25 7.94 0.46
C GLU A 146 20.69 6.79 1.31
N PRO A 147 20.87 5.53 0.85
CA PRO A 147 20.33 4.35 1.51
C PRO A 147 20.77 4.22 2.98
N GLU A 148 22.04 4.47 3.28
CA GLU A 148 22.62 4.35 4.63
C GLU A 148 21.92 5.25 5.62
N GLY A 149 21.44 6.40 5.14
CA GLY A 149 20.70 7.33 5.98
C GLY A 149 19.24 6.96 6.20
N ALA A 150 18.59 6.33 5.23
CA ALA A 150 17.18 5.97 5.26
C ALA A 150 16.94 4.61 5.96
N ILE A 151 17.79 3.63 5.72
CA ILE A 151 17.64 2.24 6.20
C ILE A 151 17.37 2.14 7.71
N PRO A 152 18.04 2.86 8.61
CA PRO A 152 17.75 2.77 10.05
C PRO A 152 16.32 3.14 10.40
N PHE A 153 15.75 4.17 9.76
CA PHE A 153 14.37 4.60 9.97
C PHE A 153 13.36 3.60 9.39
N ILE A 154 13.63 3.07 8.19
CA ILE A 154 12.79 2.04 7.54
C ILE A 154 12.69 0.81 8.46
N ARG A 155 13.83 0.29 8.93
CA ARG A 155 13.87 -0.86 9.84
C ARG A 155 13.12 -0.58 11.14
N LYS A 156 13.33 0.59 11.72
CA LYS A 156 12.69 0.98 12.99
C LYS A 156 11.17 1.12 12.82
N SER A 157 10.70 1.63 11.69
CA SER A 157 9.26 1.69 11.36
C SER A 157 8.63 0.29 11.33
N ILE A 158 9.27 -0.67 10.65
CA ILE A 158 8.79 -2.05 10.54
C ILE A 158 8.78 -2.75 11.90
N GLU A 159 9.84 -2.57 12.69
CA GLU A 159 9.96 -3.11 14.06
C GLU A 159 8.82 -2.63 14.96
N ILE A 160 8.59 -1.31 14.97
CA ILE A 160 7.54 -0.69 15.80
C ILE A 160 6.15 -1.11 15.31
N SER A 161 5.88 -1.05 14.00
CA SER A 161 4.60 -1.50 13.44
C SER A 161 4.26 -2.91 13.91
N ARG A 162 5.22 -3.84 13.76
CA ARG A 162 5.07 -5.23 14.21
C ARG A 162 4.80 -5.36 15.70
N SER A 163 5.53 -4.60 16.53
CA SER A 163 5.36 -4.64 18.00
C SER A 163 4.00 -4.10 18.45
N CYS A 164 3.41 -3.20 17.67
CA CYS A 164 2.08 -2.63 17.90
C CYS A 164 0.94 -3.38 17.20
N GLY A 165 1.21 -4.50 16.48
CA GLY A 165 0.17 -5.24 15.77
C GLY A 165 -0.35 -4.56 14.49
N ILE A 166 0.42 -3.60 13.94
CA ILE A 166 0.14 -2.92 12.67
C ILE A 166 0.97 -3.57 11.57
N LEU A 167 0.34 -3.90 10.45
CA LEU A 167 1.04 -4.34 9.25
C LEU A 167 1.72 -3.16 8.57
N SER A 168 2.96 -3.38 8.14
CA SER A 168 3.76 -2.39 7.42
C SER A 168 3.70 -2.61 5.91
N CYS A 169 3.77 -1.52 5.13
CA CYS A 169 3.83 -1.56 3.68
C CYS A 169 4.94 -0.65 3.16
N LEU A 170 6.01 -1.27 2.62
CA LEU A 170 7.10 -0.53 1.97
C LEU A 170 6.63 0.11 0.66
N LYS A 171 6.95 1.38 0.42
CA LYS A 171 6.55 2.09 -0.79
C LYS A 171 7.56 3.12 -1.26
N HIS A 172 7.58 3.43 -2.56
CA HIS A 172 6.82 2.91 -3.68
C HIS A 172 7.77 2.14 -4.63
N PHE A 173 7.75 0.82 -4.56
CA PHE A 173 8.66 -0.02 -5.35
C PHE A 173 8.51 0.24 -6.86
N PRO A 174 9.59 0.31 -7.64
CA PRO A 174 11.00 0.07 -7.28
C PRO A 174 11.77 1.33 -6.82
N GLY A 175 11.11 2.41 -6.43
CA GLY A 175 11.68 3.68 -6.00
C GLY A 175 11.21 4.85 -6.84
N LEU A 176 10.33 5.68 -6.25
CA LEU A 176 9.74 6.85 -6.91
C LEU A 176 10.70 8.04 -6.99
N GLY A 177 11.79 8.02 -6.21
CA GLY A 177 12.62 9.19 -5.94
C GLY A 177 13.34 9.82 -7.13
N ALA A 178 13.61 9.05 -8.18
CA ALA A 178 14.22 9.54 -9.43
C ALA A 178 13.20 10.00 -10.48
N ALA A 179 11.90 10.01 -10.14
CA ALA A 179 10.85 10.44 -11.04
C ALA A 179 10.77 11.98 -11.11
N PRO A 180 10.84 12.58 -12.29
CA PRO A 180 10.83 14.04 -12.45
C PRO A 180 9.44 14.66 -12.26
N PHE A 181 8.39 13.82 -12.17
CA PHE A 181 7.00 14.26 -12.07
C PHE A 181 6.23 13.41 -11.08
N ASP A 182 5.10 13.96 -10.58
CA ASP A 182 4.16 13.28 -9.73
C ASP A 182 3.34 12.25 -10.53
N PRO A 183 3.34 10.95 -10.17
CA PRO A 183 2.48 9.94 -10.77
C PRO A 183 0.98 10.20 -10.61
N HIS A 184 0.58 11.08 -9.70
CA HIS A 184 -0.82 11.53 -9.60
C HIS A 184 -1.26 12.36 -10.82
N GLU A 185 -0.32 13.05 -11.48
CA GLU A 185 -0.62 13.96 -12.60
C GLU A 185 -0.40 13.29 -13.97
N LYS A 186 0.63 12.46 -14.09
CA LYS A 186 0.97 11.75 -15.33
C LYS A 186 1.95 10.61 -15.08
N THR A 187 2.10 9.71 -16.06
CA THR A 187 3.10 8.65 -15.99
C THR A 187 4.51 9.25 -16.08
N ALA A 188 5.27 9.16 -15.01
CA ALA A 188 6.67 9.58 -14.96
C ALA A 188 7.60 8.50 -15.52
N ILE A 189 8.78 8.90 -15.97
CA ILE A 189 9.87 8.01 -16.41
C ILE A 189 11.09 8.32 -15.57
N ALA A 190 11.56 7.35 -14.77
CA ALA A 190 12.83 7.46 -14.08
C ALA A 190 13.98 7.05 -15.01
N PRO A 191 14.92 7.95 -15.31
CA PRO A 191 16.04 7.67 -16.21
C PRO A 191 17.19 6.95 -15.47
N VAL A 192 16.86 5.89 -14.74
CA VAL A 192 17.82 5.13 -13.90
C VAL A 192 18.15 3.84 -14.62
N ASP A 193 19.45 3.52 -14.77
CA ASP A 193 19.91 2.22 -15.23
C ASP A 193 19.94 1.18 -14.09
N GLU A 194 20.03 -0.09 -14.46
CA GLU A 194 19.98 -1.21 -13.50
C GLU A 194 21.13 -1.17 -12.49
N VAL A 195 22.33 -0.78 -12.90
CA VAL A 195 23.53 -0.76 -12.02
C VAL A 195 23.35 0.29 -10.93
N VAL A 196 22.93 1.50 -11.31
CA VAL A 196 22.65 2.58 -10.36
C VAL A 196 21.51 2.20 -9.43
N TRP A 197 20.41 1.64 -9.99
CA TRP A 197 19.27 1.21 -9.20
C TRP A 197 19.65 0.18 -8.13
N ARG A 198 20.46 -0.82 -8.50
CA ARG A 198 20.95 -1.85 -7.56
C ARG A 198 21.79 -1.30 -6.42
N GLN A 199 22.57 -0.27 -6.70
CA GLN A 199 23.47 0.36 -5.72
C GLN A 199 22.78 1.40 -4.84
N ARG A 200 21.53 1.73 -5.12
CA ARG A 200 20.82 2.82 -4.46
C ARG A 200 19.42 2.42 -4.02
N GLU A 201 18.42 2.48 -4.91
CA GLU A 201 17.01 2.24 -4.54
C GLU A 201 16.77 0.80 -4.04
N GLN A 202 17.38 -0.20 -4.69
CA GLN A 202 17.25 -1.59 -4.27
C GLN A 202 17.60 -1.80 -2.80
N LEU A 203 18.64 -1.12 -2.30
CA LEU A 203 19.14 -1.33 -0.93
C LEU A 203 18.13 -0.99 0.15
N THR A 204 17.29 0.02 -0.08
CA THR A 204 16.23 0.39 0.89
C THR A 204 15.14 -0.67 0.95
N PHE A 205 14.74 -1.21 -0.21
CA PHE A 205 13.74 -2.29 -0.27
C PHE A 205 14.30 -3.61 0.28
N GLU A 206 15.52 -4.00 -0.07
CA GLU A 206 16.18 -5.18 0.50
C GLU A 206 16.26 -5.09 2.04
N ALA A 207 16.65 -3.92 2.56
CA ALA A 207 16.72 -3.71 3.99
C ALA A 207 15.36 -3.85 4.67
N GLY A 208 14.28 -3.35 4.06
CA GLY A 208 12.92 -3.48 4.57
C GLY A 208 12.40 -4.92 4.49
N ILE A 209 12.60 -5.59 3.35
CA ILE A 209 12.24 -7.01 3.15
C ILE A 209 12.97 -7.89 4.17
N GLY A 210 14.30 -7.73 4.30
CA GLY A 210 15.11 -8.49 5.25
C GLY A 210 14.75 -8.22 6.71
N HIS A 211 14.10 -7.08 7.00
CA HIS A 211 13.60 -6.75 8.34
C HIS A 211 12.14 -7.21 8.56
N GLY A 212 11.52 -7.80 7.53
CA GLY A 212 10.22 -8.45 7.56
C GLY A 212 9.06 -7.48 7.35
N ALA A 213 9.17 -6.59 6.36
CA ALA A 213 8.03 -5.84 5.85
C ALA A 213 6.89 -6.79 5.45
N ASP A 214 5.65 -6.41 5.78
CA ASP A 214 4.49 -7.28 5.60
C ASP A 214 3.94 -7.21 4.17
N MET A 215 4.03 -6.05 3.52
CA MET A 215 3.49 -5.75 2.20
C MET A 215 4.43 -4.81 1.44
N ILE A 216 4.37 -4.83 0.12
CA ILE A 216 5.06 -3.86 -0.74
C ILE A 216 4.06 -3.22 -1.68
N MET A 217 4.07 -1.88 -1.75
CA MET A 217 3.29 -1.11 -2.70
C MET A 217 4.17 -0.70 -3.89
N THR A 218 3.66 -0.89 -5.11
CA THR A 218 4.33 -0.46 -6.34
C THR A 218 3.85 0.91 -6.78
N THR A 219 4.64 1.59 -7.62
CA THR A 219 4.27 2.88 -8.23
C THR A 219 3.73 2.72 -9.66
N HIS A 220 3.09 3.79 -10.20
CA HIS A 220 2.61 3.86 -11.59
C HIS A 220 3.58 4.66 -12.49
N MET A 221 4.85 4.32 -12.49
CA MET A 221 5.86 4.98 -13.31
C MET A 221 6.54 3.99 -14.27
N ARG A 222 7.36 4.49 -15.18
CA ARG A 222 8.27 3.71 -15.99
C ARG A 222 9.67 3.86 -15.44
N VAL A 223 10.46 2.79 -15.46
CA VAL A 223 11.87 2.81 -15.03
C VAL A 223 12.72 2.19 -16.12
N ASN A 224 13.69 2.93 -16.62
CA ASN A 224 14.55 2.48 -17.74
C ASN A 224 15.28 1.18 -17.42
N ALA A 225 15.70 0.99 -16.17
CA ALA A 225 16.32 -0.24 -15.68
C ALA A 225 15.52 -1.51 -15.97
N PHE A 226 14.18 -1.39 -16.14
CA PHE A 226 13.26 -2.52 -16.30
C PHE A 226 12.51 -2.50 -17.64
N GLY A 227 13.15 -2.00 -18.71
CA GLY A 227 12.62 -2.04 -20.07
C GLY A 227 11.61 -0.94 -20.41
N GLY A 228 11.32 -0.02 -19.49
CA GLY A 228 10.47 1.15 -19.76
C GLY A 228 8.96 0.87 -19.78
N ASP A 229 8.51 -0.31 -19.44
CA ASP A 229 7.09 -0.59 -19.20
C ASP A 229 6.60 0.05 -17.90
N ILE A 230 5.30 0.32 -17.79
CA ILE A 230 4.72 0.78 -16.53
C ILE A 230 4.90 -0.31 -15.47
N VAL A 231 5.48 0.05 -14.33
CA VAL A 231 5.75 -0.87 -13.21
C VAL A 231 4.51 -1.71 -12.86
N THR A 232 3.34 -1.11 -12.84
CA THR A 232 2.07 -1.77 -12.55
C THR A 232 1.75 -2.94 -13.48
N ALA A 233 2.18 -2.90 -14.74
CA ALA A 233 1.99 -3.97 -15.72
C ALA A 233 3.29 -4.74 -16.03
N ASN A 234 4.37 -4.49 -15.31
CA ASN A 234 5.66 -5.10 -15.57
C ASN A 234 5.85 -6.42 -14.80
N ARG A 235 5.43 -7.51 -15.41
CA ARG A 235 5.57 -8.87 -14.84
C ARG A 235 7.03 -9.25 -14.55
N ALA A 236 7.98 -8.84 -15.38
CA ALA A 236 9.38 -9.14 -15.18
C ALA A 236 9.92 -8.47 -13.90
N LEU A 237 9.45 -7.26 -13.60
CA LEU A 237 9.81 -6.57 -12.38
C LEU A 237 9.15 -7.21 -11.15
N ILE A 238 7.83 -7.45 -11.18
CA ILE A 238 7.11 -7.99 -10.02
C ILE A 238 7.49 -9.45 -9.76
N SER A 239 7.35 -10.32 -10.75
CA SER A 239 7.65 -11.76 -10.58
C SER A 239 9.15 -12.06 -10.61
N GLY A 240 9.90 -11.41 -11.51
CA GLY A 240 11.34 -11.66 -11.64
C GLY A 240 12.15 -11.01 -10.51
N TRP A 241 12.07 -9.69 -10.38
CA TRP A 241 12.89 -8.99 -9.39
C TRP A 241 12.36 -9.13 -7.97
N LEU A 242 11.12 -8.75 -7.74
CA LEU A 242 10.59 -8.69 -6.38
C LEU A 242 10.41 -10.08 -5.77
N ARG A 243 9.86 -11.04 -6.53
CA ARG A 243 9.65 -12.40 -6.03
C ARG A 243 10.91 -13.24 -6.03
N HIS A 244 11.63 -13.31 -7.17
CA HIS A 244 12.76 -14.23 -7.30
C HIS A 244 14.08 -13.63 -6.80
N MET A 245 14.40 -12.38 -7.16
CA MET A 245 15.70 -11.80 -6.80
C MET A 245 15.72 -11.26 -5.37
N LEU A 246 14.67 -10.55 -4.95
CA LEU A 246 14.56 -10.01 -3.59
C LEU A 246 13.87 -10.98 -2.61
N ALA A 247 13.40 -12.13 -3.10
CA ALA A 247 12.74 -13.18 -2.32
C ALA A 247 11.60 -12.67 -1.43
N PHE A 248 10.80 -11.74 -1.94
CA PHE A 248 9.67 -11.22 -1.18
C PHE A 248 8.44 -12.10 -1.36
N ASP A 249 7.98 -12.73 -0.29
CA ASP A 249 6.84 -13.66 -0.27
C ASP A 249 5.52 -13.04 0.22
N GLY A 250 5.56 -11.82 0.76
CA GLY A 250 4.36 -11.10 1.21
C GLY A 250 3.48 -10.60 0.05
N PRO A 251 2.25 -10.11 0.32
CA PRO A 251 1.41 -9.51 -0.70
C PRO A 251 2.04 -8.27 -1.33
N VAL A 252 1.87 -8.13 -2.66
CA VAL A 252 2.20 -6.93 -3.42
C VAL A 252 0.91 -6.20 -3.75
N VAL A 253 0.82 -4.94 -3.34
CA VAL A 253 -0.32 -4.06 -3.62
C VAL A 253 0.06 -3.02 -4.66
N THR A 254 -0.87 -2.65 -5.52
CA THR A 254 -0.71 -1.49 -6.42
C THR A 254 -0.77 -0.20 -5.61
N ASP A 255 -0.19 0.89 -6.10
CA ASP A 255 -0.68 2.22 -5.74
C ASP A 255 -2.11 2.39 -6.28
N CYS A 256 -2.79 3.50 -5.95
CA CYS A 256 -4.18 3.71 -6.34
C CYS A 256 -4.37 3.66 -7.86
N LEU A 257 -5.11 2.67 -8.36
CA LEU A 257 -5.36 2.46 -9.79
C LEU A 257 -6.22 3.56 -10.43
N LEU A 258 -6.76 4.49 -9.65
CA LEU A 258 -7.46 5.68 -10.15
C LEU A 258 -6.50 6.81 -10.56
N MET A 259 -5.20 6.72 -10.21
CA MET A 259 -4.20 7.74 -10.54
C MET A 259 -3.97 7.83 -12.06
N GLU A 260 -3.66 9.05 -12.52
CA GLU A 260 -3.35 9.30 -13.94
C GLU A 260 -2.08 8.55 -14.41
N GLY A 261 -1.14 8.27 -13.51
CA GLY A 261 0.02 7.43 -13.80
C GLY A 261 -0.32 6.04 -14.34
N ALA A 262 -1.47 5.48 -13.94
CA ALA A 262 -1.99 4.21 -14.42
C ALA A 262 -2.85 4.33 -15.70
N ALA A 263 -3.21 5.55 -16.15
CA ALA A 263 -4.12 5.76 -17.27
C ALA A 263 -3.69 5.09 -18.58
N PRO A 264 -2.40 4.98 -18.93
CA PRO A 264 -1.99 4.27 -20.15
C PRO A 264 -2.34 2.76 -20.17
N LEU A 265 -2.74 2.17 -19.05
CA LEU A 265 -3.20 0.78 -18.98
C LEU A 265 -4.68 0.61 -19.37
N GLY A 266 -5.36 1.70 -19.76
CA GLY A 266 -6.74 1.67 -20.20
C GLY A 266 -7.75 2.14 -19.17
N HIS A 267 -9.02 1.71 -19.29
CA HIS A 267 -10.03 2.04 -18.30
C HIS A 267 -9.78 1.30 -16.95
N VAL A 268 -10.46 1.72 -15.91
CA VAL A 268 -10.12 1.30 -14.51
C VAL A 268 -10.18 -0.22 -14.32
N GLY A 269 -11.12 -0.92 -14.98
CA GLY A 269 -11.19 -2.38 -14.94
C GLY A 269 -10.02 -3.07 -15.65
N GLU A 270 -9.61 -2.55 -16.84
CA GLU A 270 -8.42 -3.06 -17.54
C GLU A 270 -7.16 -2.88 -16.68
N ARG A 271 -7.02 -1.73 -16.00
CA ARG A 271 -5.89 -1.50 -15.07
C ARG A 271 -5.81 -2.56 -13.97
N ALA A 272 -6.97 -2.95 -13.43
CA ALA A 272 -7.06 -4.01 -12.41
C ALA A 272 -6.57 -5.36 -12.95
N VAL A 273 -7.05 -5.76 -14.13
CA VAL A 273 -6.67 -7.02 -14.78
C VAL A 273 -5.18 -7.04 -15.14
N GLU A 274 -4.67 -5.99 -15.77
CA GLU A 274 -3.26 -5.90 -16.16
C GLU A 274 -2.32 -5.87 -14.94
N ALA A 275 -2.67 -5.15 -13.89
CA ALA A 275 -1.92 -5.15 -12.64
C ALA A 275 -1.88 -6.55 -12.01
N PHE A 276 -3.02 -7.23 -11.95
CA PHE A 276 -3.07 -8.58 -11.40
C PHE A 276 -2.25 -9.56 -12.24
N ARG A 277 -2.38 -9.55 -13.57
CA ARG A 277 -1.59 -10.36 -14.50
C ARG A 277 -0.07 -10.13 -14.34
N ALA A 278 0.33 -8.91 -14.00
CA ALA A 278 1.74 -8.59 -13.72
C ALA A 278 2.27 -9.20 -12.43
N GLY A 279 1.39 -9.65 -11.51
CA GLY A 279 1.79 -10.35 -10.28
C GLY A 279 1.46 -9.61 -8.97
N HIS A 280 0.62 -8.58 -9.03
CA HIS A 280 0.06 -7.96 -7.82
C HIS A 280 -0.97 -8.90 -7.18
N ASP A 281 -1.02 -8.90 -5.86
CA ASP A 281 -1.96 -9.70 -5.07
C ASP A 281 -3.16 -8.86 -4.61
N ILE A 282 -2.96 -7.55 -4.45
CA ILE A 282 -3.98 -6.61 -3.97
C ILE A 282 -4.07 -5.43 -4.92
N LEU A 283 -5.30 -5.09 -5.29
CA LEU A 283 -5.65 -3.99 -6.17
C LEU A 283 -6.23 -2.85 -5.34
N LEU A 284 -5.55 -1.69 -5.32
CA LEU A 284 -5.92 -0.55 -4.48
C LEU A 284 -6.70 0.49 -5.27
N PHE A 285 -7.83 0.92 -4.69
CA PHE A 285 -8.65 2.02 -5.20
C PHE A 285 -8.90 3.04 -4.07
N GLY A 286 -8.55 4.30 -4.30
CA GLY A 286 -8.57 5.34 -3.28
C GLY A 286 -9.97 5.93 -3.04
N ASN A 287 -10.26 7.07 -3.67
CA ASN A 287 -11.35 7.97 -3.28
C ASN A 287 -12.63 7.90 -4.14
N ASP A 288 -12.81 6.88 -4.96
CA ASP A 288 -13.98 6.73 -5.84
C ASP A 288 -14.46 5.27 -5.81
N HIS A 289 -15.30 4.96 -4.80
CA HIS A 289 -15.82 3.61 -4.62
C HIS A 289 -16.73 3.15 -5.77
N GLU A 290 -17.41 4.07 -6.48
CA GLU A 290 -18.26 3.71 -7.63
C GLU A 290 -17.41 3.17 -8.79
N LYS A 291 -16.29 3.85 -9.10
CA LYS A 291 -15.33 3.33 -10.08
C LYS A 291 -14.66 2.03 -9.63
N ALA A 292 -14.39 1.90 -8.34
CA ALA A 292 -13.80 0.69 -7.78
C ALA A 292 -14.75 -0.51 -7.88
N ILE A 293 -16.06 -0.33 -7.63
CA ILE A 293 -17.10 -1.34 -7.83
C ILE A 293 -17.14 -1.77 -9.31
N GLY A 294 -17.17 -0.81 -10.24
CA GLY A 294 -17.12 -1.13 -11.66
C GLY A 294 -15.85 -1.88 -12.10
N ALA A 295 -14.69 -1.56 -11.48
CA ALA A 295 -13.45 -2.29 -11.73
C ALA A 295 -13.48 -3.71 -11.15
N TYR A 296 -14.08 -3.89 -9.99
CA TYR A 296 -14.31 -5.20 -9.39
C TYR A 296 -15.20 -6.08 -10.29
N ASP A 297 -16.32 -5.57 -10.75
CA ASP A 297 -17.24 -6.30 -11.66
C ASP A 297 -16.53 -6.71 -12.95
N TYR A 298 -15.72 -5.81 -13.53
CA TYR A 298 -14.91 -6.10 -14.70
C TYR A 298 -13.88 -7.21 -14.42
N PHE A 299 -13.18 -7.14 -13.30
CA PHE A 299 -12.20 -8.15 -12.87
C PHE A 299 -12.86 -9.52 -12.66
N VAL A 300 -14.02 -9.58 -12.01
CA VAL A 300 -14.81 -10.81 -11.84
C VAL A 300 -15.20 -11.40 -13.18
N SER A 301 -15.60 -10.57 -14.16
CA SER A 301 -15.91 -11.03 -15.52
C SER A 301 -14.69 -11.61 -16.21
N ALA A 302 -13.54 -10.93 -16.16
CA ALA A 302 -12.28 -11.42 -16.72
C ALA A 302 -11.84 -12.76 -16.12
N VAL A 303 -12.03 -12.95 -14.81
CA VAL A 303 -11.77 -14.24 -14.14
C VAL A 303 -12.70 -15.33 -14.68
N LYS A 304 -14.01 -15.05 -14.80
CA LYS A 304 -15.01 -16.01 -15.31
C LYS A 304 -14.77 -16.40 -16.78
N GLU A 305 -14.24 -15.47 -17.58
CA GLU A 305 -13.88 -15.66 -18.97
C GLU A 305 -12.53 -16.39 -19.16
N GLY A 306 -11.82 -16.66 -18.06
CA GLY A 306 -10.54 -17.37 -18.09
C GLY A 306 -9.36 -16.50 -18.52
N GLU A 307 -9.49 -15.18 -18.43
CA GLU A 307 -8.43 -14.24 -18.79
C GLU A 307 -7.32 -14.15 -17.71
N ILE A 308 -7.57 -14.68 -16.52
CA ILE A 308 -6.65 -14.72 -15.39
C ILE A 308 -6.42 -16.17 -14.99
N GLU A 309 -5.16 -16.55 -14.85
CA GLU A 309 -4.78 -17.92 -14.47
C GLU A 309 -5.25 -18.26 -13.04
N GLU A 310 -5.92 -19.40 -12.87
CA GLU A 310 -6.42 -19.88 -11.58
C GLU A 310 -5.31 -20.00 -10.53
N ALA A 311 -4.17 -20.55 -10.90
CA ALA A 311 -3.00 -20.70 -10.02
C ALA A 311 -2.48 -19.35 -9.49
N GLN A 312 -2.62 -18.28 -10.27
CA GLN A 312 -2.24 -16.94 -9.82
C GLN A 312 -3.22 -16.42 -8.76
N ILE A 313 -4.52 -16.64 -8.96
CA ILE A 313 -5.55 -16.26 -7.98
C ILE A 313 -5.33 -17.00 -6.68
N GLU A 314 -5.11 -18.33 -6.73
CA GLU A 314 -4.85 -19.16 -5.55
C GLU A 314 -3.62 -18.68 -4.77
N SER A 315 -2.51 -18.44 -5.46
CA SER A 315 -1.27 -17.96 -4.84
C SER A 315 -1.45 -16.57 -4.18
N SER A 316 -2.22 -15.67 -4.80
CA SER A 316 -2.52 -14.35 -4.23
C SER A 316 -3.42 -14.46 -3.00
N MET A 317 -4.45 -15.34 -3.06
CA MET A 317 -5.33 -15.63 -1.92
C MET A 317 -4.56 -16.22 -0.74
N GLU A 318 -3.61 -17.11 -0.98
CA GLU A 318 -2.76 -17.68 0.07
C GLU A 318 -1.94 -16.60 0.77
N ARG A 319 -1.29 -15.69 0.02
CA ARG A 319 -0.52 -14.57 0.60
C ARG A 319 -1.40 -13.63 1.42
N VAL A 320 -2.55 -13.23 0.87
CA VAL A 320 -3.49 -12.33 1.55
C VAL A 320 -4.06 -12.98 2.82
N SER A 321 -4.46 -14.26 2.74
CA SER A 321 -4.98 -15.01 3.88
C SER A 321 -3.91 -15.22 4.96
N GLY A 322 -2.69 -15.55 4.56
CA GLY A 322 -1.55 -15.68 5.48
C GLY A 322 -1.27 -14.40 6.26
N LEU A 323 -1.38 -13.24 5.59
CA LEU A 323 -1.20 -11.95 6.24
C LEU A 323 -2.35 -11.62 7.20
N LYS A 324 -3.60 -11.95 6.85
CA LYS A 324 -4.75 -11.79 7.75
C LYS A 324 -4.68 -12.70 8.97
N PHE A 325 -4.22 -13.94 8.79
CA PHE A 325 -3.98 -14.86 9.92
C PHE A 325 -2.94 -14.32 10.91
N LYS A 326 -1.92 -13.62 10.42
CA LYS A 326 -0.93 -12.95 11.26
C LYS A 326 -1.57 -11.85 12.14
N LEU A 327 -2.53 -11.09 11.60
CA LEU A 327 -3.29 -10.09 12.37
C LEU A 327 -4.11 -10.74 13.50
N ASP A 328 -4.82 -11.83 13.20
CA ASP A 328 -5.67 -12.50 14.19
C ASP A 328 -4.82 -13.13 15.31
N SER A 329 -3.64 -13.65 14.98
CA SER A 329 -2.72 -14.25 15.94
C SER A 329 -2.06 -13.23 16.86
N SER A 330 -1.95 -11.96 16.46
CA SER A 330 -1.37 -10.89 17.28
C SER A 330 -2.33 -10.36 18.35
N VAL A 331 -3.63 -10.55 18.18
CA VAL A 331 -4.68 -10.10 19.15
C VAL A 331 -4.75 -11.00 20.40
N VAL A 332 -4.17 -12.19 20.36
CA VAL A 332 -4.22 -13.19 21.47
C VAL A 332 -3.08 -12.97 22.47
N ARG A 333 -2.27 -11.94 22.33
CA ARG A 333 -1.19 -11.60 23.29
C ARG A 333 -1.52 -10.31 24.04
#